data_30c0dee847acbf95b646dd27d5057047
#
_entry.id   30c0dee847acbf95b646dd27d5057047
#
_cell.length_a   1.000
_cell.length_b   1.000
_cell.length_c   1.000
_cell.angle_alpha   90.00
_cell.angle_beta   90.00
_cell.angle_gamma   90.00
#
_symmetry.space_group_name_H-M   'P 1'
#
loop_
_entity.id
_entity.type
_entity.pdbx_description
1 polymer ?
#
loop_
_entity_poly.entity_id
_entity_poly.type
_entity_poly.pdbx_seq_one_letter_code
_entity_poly.pdbx_strand_id
1 'polypeptide(L)' 'MKYWQVTVVFEIVNDTGRNQKVKELYLVEAVSATDAEAKIYKNFEGESNFTVIKAEQSRILEVIED' A
#
# COMPACT_ATOMS: atom_id res chain seq x y z
N MET A 1 -7.70 -10.45 -13.89
CA MET A 1 -6.83 -10.04 -12.80
C MET A 1 -7.64 -9.67 -11.58
N LYS A 2 -7.04 -9.84 -10.44
CA LYS A 2 -7.71 -9.55 -9.16
C LYS A 2 -7.15 -8.29 -8.56
N TYR A 3 -7.95 -7.63 -7.76
CA TYR A 3 -7.50 -6.48 -6.99
C TYR A 3 -7.07 -6.92 -5.60
N TRP A 4 -5.97 -6.36 -5.13
CA TRP A 4 -5.43 -6.63 -3.81
C TRP A 4 -5.41 -5.34 -3.01
N GLN A 5 -5.88 -5.42 -1.78
CA GLN A 5 -5.83 -4.30 -0.86
C GLN A 5 -4.53 -4.41 -0.07
N VAL A 6 -3.66 -3.44 -0.24
CA VAL A 6 -2.36 -3.41 0.43
C VAL A 6 -2.35 -2.31 1.46
N THR A 7 -2.03 -2.68 2.69
CA THR A 7 -1.91 -1.74 3.80
C THR A 7 -0.46 -1.35 3.97
N VAL A 8 -0.18 -0.06 3.87
CA VAL A 8 1.16 0.50 3.96
C VAL A 8 1.21 1.50 5.10
N VAL A 9 2.24 1.41 5.92
CA VAL A 9 2.47 2.35 7.02
C VAL A 9 3.67 3.22 6.67
N PHE A 10 3.47 4.52 6.66
CA PHE A 10 4.55 5.49 6.47
C PHE A 10 4.96 6.07 7.82
N GLU A 11 6.26 6.22 8.00
CA GLU A 11 6.79 6.90 9.18
C GLU A 11 7.21 8.31 8.78
N ILE A 12 6.65 9.28 9.49
CA ILE A 12 6.90 10.69 9.25
C ILE A 12 7.46 11.30 10.52
N VAL A 13 8.51 12.12 10.39
CA VAL A 13 9.03 12.91 11.50
C VAL A 13 8.36 14.27 11.43
N ASN A 14 7.60 14.61 12.48
CA ASN A 14 6.93 15.91 12.53
C ASN A 14 7.88 17.01 13.02
N ASP A 15 7.40 18.25 13.05
CA ASP A 15 8.20 19.43 13.42
C ASP A 15 8.76 19.37 14.85
N THR A 16 8.17 18.56 15.72
CA THR A 16 8.64 18.41 17.10
C THR A 16 9.63 17.27 17.25
N GLY A 17 10.02 16.62 16.15
CA GLY A 17 10.96 15.50 16.16
C GLY A 17 10.34 14.16 16.55
N ARG A 18 9.03 14.10 16.68
CA ARG A 18 8.34 12.85 16.98
C ARG A 18 8.06 12.07 15.72
N ASN A 19 8.24 10.75 15.79
CA ASN A 19 7.83 9.87 14.70
C ASN A 19 6.33 9.68 14.72
N GLN A 20 5.71 9.88 13.58
CA GLN A 20 4.29 9.67 13.39
C GLN A 20 4.11 8.58 12.35
N LYS A 21 3.21 7.64 12.61
CA LYS A 21 2.88 6.58 11.66
C LYS A 21 1.55 6.89 11.01
N VAL A 22 1.54 6.84 9.69
CA VAL A 22 0.33 7.06 8.90
C VAL A 22 0.04 5.79 8.12
N LYS A 23 -1.16 5.25 8.33
CA LYS A 23 -1.61 4.04 7.63
C LYS A 23 -2.39 4.45 6.39
N GLU A 24 -2.04 3.88 5.24
CA GLU A 24 -2.74 4.10 4.00
C GLU A 24 -3.09 2.76 3.33
N LEU A 25 -4.22 2.75 2.65
CA LEU A 25 -4.70 1.58 1.93
C LEU A 25 -4.64 1.84 0.43
N TYR A 26 -4.06 0.90 -0.30
CA TYR A 26 -3.95 0.98 -1.75
C TYR A 26 -4.63 -0.21 -2.39
N LEU A 27 -5.30 0.04 -3.50
CA LEU A 27 -5.90 -1.01 -4.31
C LEU A 27 -4.97 -1.26 -5.50
N VAL A 28 -4.46 -2.48 -5.59
CA VAL A 28 -3.47 -2.85 -6.60
C VAL A 28 -3.99 -4.01 -7.42
N GLU A 29 -3.98 -3.85 -8.74
CA GLU A 29 -4.30 -4.93 -9.64
C GLU A 29 -3.08 -5.85 -9.78
N ALA A 30 -3.23 -7.11 -9.40
CA ALA A 30 -2.13 -8.05 -9.35
C ALA A 30 -2.63 -9.49 -9.45
N VAL A 31 -1.72 -10.39 -9.79
CA VAL A 31 -2.03 -11.82 -9.90
C VAL A 31 -1.89 -12.56 -8.58
N SER A 32 -1.21 -11.97 -7.61
CA SER A 32 -0.98 -12.56 -6.30
C SER A 32 -0.64 -11.49 -5.27
N ALA A 33 -0.64 -11.85 -3.99
CA ALA A 33 -0.23 -10.95 -2.92
C ALA A 33 1.23 -10.50 -3.09
N THR A 34 2.11 -11.42 -3.47
CA THR A 34 3.52 -11.10 -3.71
C THR A 34 3.69 -10.10 -4.84
N ASP A 35 2.91 -10.28 -5.92
CA ASP A 35 2.93 -9.35 -7.03
C ASP A 35 2.41 -7.96 -6.63
N ALA A 36 1.36 -7.92 -5.81
CA ALA A 36 0.82 -6.67 -5.30
C ALA A 36 1.84 -5.91 -4.46
N GLU A 37 2.54 -6.62 -3.58
CA GLU A 37 3.60 -6.02 -2.77
C GLU A 37 4.73 -5.50 -3.63
N ALA A 38 5.16 -6.27 -4.62
CA ALA A 38 6.21 -5.86 -5.54
C ALA A 38 5.85 -4.57 -6.28
N LYS A 39 4.59 -4.43 -6.68
CA LYS A 39 4.10 -3.23 -7.36
C LYS A 39 4.12 -2.02 -6.43
N ILE A 40 3.80 -2.21 -5.15
CA ILE A 40 3.89 -1.13 -4.16
C ILE A 40 5.35 -0.69 -3.98
N TYR A 41 6.27 -1.63 -3.81
CA TYR A 41 7.69 -1.29 -3.67
C TYR A 41 8.22 -0.55 -4.90
N LYS A 42 7.80 -0.95 -6.07
CA LYS A 42 8.19 -0.28 -7.30
C LYS A 42 7.62 1.13 -7.39
N ASN A 43 6.36 1.30 -6.99
CA ASN A 43 5.70 2.61 -7.02
C ASN A 43 6.36 3.62 -6.07
N PHE A 44 6.86 3.14 -4.94
CA PHE A 44 7.53 3.97 -3.94
C PHE A 44 9.05 3.80 -3.97
N GLU A 45 9.60 3.46 -5.12
CA GLU A 45 11.03 3.32 -5.29
C GLU A 45 11.74 4.61 -4.91
N GLY A 46 12.80 4.48 -4.12
CA GLY A 46 13.55 5.63 -3.60
C GLY A 46 13.08 6.10 -2.24
N GLU A 47 11.92 5.65 -1.76
CA GLU A 47 11.46 5.95 -0.41
C GLU A 47 11.81 4.80 0.53
N SER A 48 12.26 5.13 1.73
CA SER A 48 12.66 4.13 2.73
C SER A 48 11.83 4.18 4.00
N ASN A 49 10.89 5.11 4.08
CA ASN A 49 10.11 5.37 5.30
C ASN A 49 8.76 4.68 5.31
N PHE A 50 8.61 3.60 4.56
CA PHE A 50 7.34 2.87 4.52
C PHE A 50 7.55 1.38 4.79
N THR A 51 6.48 0.75 5.27
CA THR A 51 6.44 -0.69 5.53
C THR A 51 5.13 -1.25 5.01
N VAL A 52 5.19 -2.31 4.23
CA VAL A 52 3.99 -3.04 3.82
C VAL A 52 3.68 -4.04 4.92
N ILE A 53 2.53 -3.89 5.57
CA ILE A 53 2.17 -4.75 6.70
C ILE A 53 1.13 -5.82 6.33
N LYS A 54 0.39 -5.62 5.25
CA LYS A 54 -0.66 -6.56 4.88
C LYS A 54 -0.99 -6.42 3.39
N ALA A 55 -1.20 -7.56 2.75
CA ALA A 55 -1.75 -7.61 1.41
C ALA A 55 -2.82 -8.69 1.40
N GLU A 56 -4.07 -8.33 1.10
CA GLU A 56 -5.17 -9.27 1.05
C GLU A 56 -6.00 -9.06 -0.20
N GLN A 57 -6.64 -10.12 -0.65
CA GLN A 57 -7.51 -10.02 -1.81
C GLN A 57 -8.69 -9.11 -1.49
N SER A 58 -8.91 -8.13 -2.35
CA SER A 58 -10.01 -7.20 -2.19
C SER A 58 -11.35 -7.92 -2.38
N ARG A 59 -12.31 -7.52 -1.56
CA ARG A 59 -13.70 -7.98 -1.68
C ARG A 59 -14.54 -7.05 -2.55
N ILE A 60 -13.91 -6.08 -3.15
CA ILE A 60 -14.58 -5.19 -4.08
C ILE A 60 -14.90 -5.99 -5.33
N LEU A 61 -16.18 -6.11 -5.64
CA LEU A 61 -16.65 -6.87 -6.78
C LEU A 61 -16.53 -6.11 -8.08
N GLU A 62 -16.63 -4.79 -8.00
CA GLU A 62 -16.69 -3.95 -9.19
C GLU A 62 -16.19 -2.56 -8.86
N VAL A 63 -15.42 -1.99 -9.77
CA VAL A 63 -15.03 -0.58 -9.72
C VAL A 63 -15.81 0.14 -10.80
N ILE A 64 -16.62 1.09 -10.40
CA ILE A 64 -17.43 1.88 -11.34
C ILE A 64 -16.71 3.20 -11.58
N GLU A 65 -16.37 3.45 -12.83
CA GLU A 65 -15.75 4.70 -13.24
C GLU A 65 -16.76 5.54 -14.02
N ASP A 66 -16.88 6.80 -13.65
CA ASP A 66 -17.73 7.74 -14.36
C ASP A 66 -16.98 8.45 -15.48
#